data_353c90f74a1b816d6b4c7067b7c4010b
#
_entry.id   353c90f74a1b816d6b4c7067b7c4010b
#
_cell.length_a   1.000
_cell.length_b   1.000
_cell.length_c   1.000
_cell.angle_alpha   90.00
_cell.angle_beta   90.00
_cell.angle_gamma   90.00
#
_symmetry.space_group_name_H-M   'P 1'
#
loop_
_entity.id
_entity.type
_entity.pdbx_description
1 polymer ?
#
loop_
_entity_poly.entity_id
_entity_poly.type
_entity_poly.pdbx_seq_one_letter_code
_entity_poly.pdbx_strand_id
1 'polypeptide(L)'
;MRAENPVVYDPDFVFYYGVQGAWQIFSHKEAKQVLGDYNSFSNLFIPNLGKNIMGRNLNQSDPPDHKKLRSLVAKVFVPSVISKHADWIRQQCEDIIDPLLERGEMDFIHDFAIALPNRVIAQLLGIPAEDHQLVHSWVTTIVTNVKTMEEMQASFAAQQQIADYLDKMVEMRRVEPKDDLISHLLASEVNGERLNNEDLLGTVVGMFLAGFETTSSLLGNIAYTFCHHPEVLDHYLDHPEDFDNIINEVLRVLPSAKSMTRVAKHDLELHGQQIKKGDYLNIWLIAANHDPEVFPEPDKFDFRRPNHAESLSFGHGIHYCFGVPLAKMETEIALKVVFSRIRDLRIKEGVKIEMTPSTIITGFTKLPVTFSTVNVYQ
;
A
#
# COMPACT_ATOMS: atom_id res chain seq x y z
N MET A 1 -13.99 11.38 -19.48
CA MET A 1 -14.25 9.93 -19.32
C MET A 1 -15.22 9.64 -18.17
N ARG A 2 -14.90 9.97 -16.90
CA ARG A 2 -15.78 9.62 -15.76
C ARG A 2 -17.24 10.08 -15.92
N ALA A 3 -17.49 11.34 -16.31
CA ALA A 3 -18.84 11.89 -16.43
C ALA A 3 -19.65 11.32 -17.62
N GLU A 4 -18.98 10.91 -18.68
CA GLU A 4 -19.64 10.43 -19.91
C GLU A 4 -19.67 8.90 -20.00
N ASN A 5 -18.61 8.26 -19.50
CA ASN A 5 -18.41 6.81 -19.56
C ASN A 5 -17.82 6.29 -18.23
N PRO A 6 -18.61 6.23 -17.15
CA PRO A 6 -18.12 5.78 -15.84
C PRO A 6 -17.72 4.31 -15.81
N VAL A 7 -18.24 3.50 -16.75
CA VAL A 7 -17.92 2.08 -16.97
C VAL A 7 -17.70 1.86 -18.47
N VAL A 8 -16.49 1.49 -18.87
CA VAL A 8 -16.13 1.27 -20.27
C VAL A 8 -15.20 0.08 -20.44
N TYR A 9 -15.41 -0.73 -21.47
CA TYR A 9 -14.50 -1.84 -21.80
C TYR A 9 -13.31 -1.32 -22.62
N ASP A 10 -12.10 -1.68 -22.15
CA ASP A 10 -10.84 -1.39 -22.84
C ASP A 10 -10.20 -2.73 -23.25
N PRO A 11 -10.23 -3.10 -24.55
CA PRO A 11 -9.67 -4.35 -25.04
C PRO A 11 -8.13 -4.37 -25.02
N ASP A 12 -7.50 -3.21 -24.98
CA ASP A 12 -6.04 -3.04 -25.04
C ASP A 12 -5.39 -2.91 -23.66
N PHE A 13 -6.20 -2.80 -22.60
CA PHE A 13 -5.67 -2.76 -21.22
C PHE A 13 -5.00 -4.07 -20.88
N VAL A 14 -3.74 -4.00 -20.42
CA VAL A 14 -2.97 -5.18 -20.01
C VAL A 14 -2.61 -5.08 -18.55
N PHE A 15 -3.00 -6.08 -17.77
CA PHE A 15 -2.57 -6.23 -16.39
C PHE A 15 -1.13 -6.71 -16.31
N TYR A 16 -0.43 -6.37 -15.22
CA TYR A 16 0.97 -6.80 -14.99
C TYR A 16 1.15 -8.32 -14.94
N TYR A 17 0.08 -9.08 -14.72
CA TYR A 17 0.07 -10.56 -14.75
C TYR A 17 -0.37 -11.13 -16.11
N GLY A 18 -0.36 -10.32 -17.17
CA GLY A 18 -0.50 -10.76 -18.57
C GLY A 18 -1.94 -10.95 -19.05
N VAL A 19 -2.96 -10.66 -18.25
CA VAL A 19 -4.37 -10.65 -18.71
C VAL A 19 -4.61 -9.39 -19.52
N GLN A 20 -5.24 -9.53 -20.69
CA GLN A 20 -5.59 -8.44 -21.60
C GLN A 20 -7.12 -8.25 -21.66
N GLY A 21 -7.54 -6.99 -21.75
CA GLY A 21 -8.92 -6.57 -21.79
C GLY A 21 -9.56 -6.48 -20.41
N ALA A 22 -10.15 -5.32 -20.10
CA ALA A 22 -10.85 -5.11 -18.83
C ALA A 22 -11.89 -3.99 -18.91
N TRP A 23 -12.93 -4.12 -18.10
CA TRP A 23 -13.83 -3.03 -17.78
C TRP A 23 -13.12 -2.01 -16.89
N GLN A 24 -13.09 -0.76 -17.30
CA GLN A 24 -12.52 0.35 -16.55
C GLN A 24 -13.63 1.05 -15.76
N ILE A 25 -13.50 1.11 -14.42
CA ILE A 25 -14.49 1.68 -13.51
C ILE A 25 -13.93 2.99 -12.96
N PHE A 26 -14.57 4.12 -13.26
CA PHE A 26 -14.06 5.45 -12.91
C PHE A 26 -14.92 6.21 -11.89
N SER A 27 -16.22 5.93 -11.78
CA SER A 27 -17.12 6.61 -10.85
C SER A 27 -17.05 6.04 -9.44
N HIS A 28 -17.31 6.84 -8.45
CA HIS A 28 -17.28 6.43 -7.05
C HIS A 28 -18.36 5.39 -6.74
N LYS A 29 -19.59 5.60 -7.25
CA LYS A 29 -20.73 4.73 -6.99
C LYS A 29 -20.48 3.31 -7.46
N GLU A 30 -20.07 3.13 -8.72
CA GLU A 30 -19.80 1.84 -9.32
C GLU A 30 -18.54 1.19 -8.71
N ALA A 31 -17.50 1.99 -8.39
CA ALA A 31 -16.33 1.51 -7.69
C ALA A 31 -16.69 0.94 -6.31
N LYS A 32 -17.48 1.66 -5.52
CA LYS A 32 -17.94 1.23 -4.20
C LYS A 32 -18.79 -0.03 -4.27
N GLN A 33 -19.69 -0.11 -5.29
CA GLN A 33 -20.50 -1.30 -5.56
C GLN A 33 -19.61 -2.52 -5.87
N VAL A 34 -18.69 -2.41 -6.83
CA VAL A 34 -17.82 -3.52 -7.26
C VAL A 34 -16.89 -3.98 -6.13
N LEU A 35 -16.38 -3.06 -5.33
CA LEU A 35 -15.52 -3.40 -4.19
C LEU A 35 -16.29 -4.06 -3.04
N GLY A 36 -17.57 -3.71 -2.85
CA GLY A 36 -18.40 -4.18 -1.74
C GLY A 36 -19.16 -5.49 -2.01
N ASP A 37 -19.50 -5.76 -3.26
CA ASP A 37 -20.31 -6.92 -3.63
C ASP A 37 -19.44 -8.16 -3.96
N TYR A 38 -18.97 -8.82 -2.93
CA TYR A 38 -18.21 -10.07 -3.06
C TYR A 38 -19.03 -11.26 -3.59
N ASN A 39 -20.36 -11.17 -3.67
CA ASN A 39 -21.19 -12.20 -4.26
C ASN A 39 -21.08 -12.18 -5.79
N SER A 40 -21.02 -10.99 -6.37
CA SER A 40 -20.92 -10.79 -7.82
C SER A 40 -19.48 -10.67 -8.32
N PHE A 41 -18.55 -10.21 -7.48
CA PHE A 41 -17.16 -9.92 -7.87
C PHE A 41 -16.15 -10.66 -6.99
N SER A 42 -15.24 -11.36 -7.67
CA SER A 42 -14.19 -12.16 -7.04
C SER A 42 -12.88 -11.37 -6.89
N ASN A 43 -12.15 -11.68 -5.82
CA ASN A 43 -10.75 -11.23 -5.64
C ASN A 43 -9.73 -12.24 -6.19
N LEU A 44 -10.16 -13.35 -6.79
CA LEU A 44 -9.28 -14.32 -7.43
C LEU A 44 -8.94 -13.87 -8.86
N PHE A 45 -8.16 -12.79 -8.97
CA PHE A 45 -7.86 -12.14 -10.26
C PHE A 45 -6.49 -12.53 -10.83
N ILE A 46 -5.55 -13.08 -10.05
CA ILE A 46 -4.30 -13.60 -10.60
C ILE A 46 -4.56 -15.00 -11.16
N PRO A 47 -4.35 -15.22 -12.47
CA PRO A 47 -4.53 -16.53 -13.06
C PRO A 47 -3.62 -17.58 -12.42
N ASN A 48 -4.11 -18.81 -12.30
CA ASN A 48 -3.36 -19.94 -11.75
C ASN A 48 -2.31 -20.39 -12.79
N LEU A 49 -1.19 -19.66 -12.89
CA LEU A 49 -0.07 -19.93 -13.81
C LEU A 49 0.92 -20.94 -13.21
N GLY A 50 0.44 -22.11 -12.78
CA GLY A 50 1.28 -23.13 -12.14
C GLY A 50 1.33 -23.00 -10.62
N LYS A 51 2.43 -23.42 -9.97
CA LYS A 51 2.61 -23.20 -8.52
C LYS A 51 2.53 -21.70 -8.25
N ASN A 52 1.40 -21.25 -7.74
CA ASN A 52 1.19 -19.86 -7.40
C ASN A 52 2.06 -19.54 -6.18
N ILE A 53 3.21 -18.94 -6.41
CA ILE A 53 4.18 -18.54 -5.38
C ILE A 53 3.56 -17.59 -4.37
N MET A 54 2.59 -16.80 -4.82
CA MET A 54 1.81 -15.91 -3.96
C MET A 54 0.82 -16.66 -3.06
N GLY A 55 0.58 -17.96 -3.31
CA GLY A 55 -0.34 -18.81 -2.54
C GLY A 55 -1.76 -18.27 -2.46
N ARG A 56 -2.60 -18.92 -1.67
CA ARG A 56 -3.83 -18.29 -1.21
C ARG A 56 -3.50 -17.31 -0.10
N ASN A 57 -3.71 -16.03 -0.35
CA ASN A 57 -3.53 -14.99 0.64
C ASN A 57 -4.81 -14.16 0.80
N LEU A 58 -4.82 -13.28 1.78
CA LEU A 58 -6.00 -12.49 2.10
C LEU A 58 -6.53 -11.67 0.91
N ASN A 59 -5.63 -11.15 0.05
CA ASN A 59 -6.00 -10.36 -1.13
C ASN A 59 -6.44 -11.21 -2.32
N GLN A 60 -6.08 -12.51 -2.35
CA GLN A 60 -6.40 -13.48 -3.40
C GLN A 60 -7.31 -14.57 -2.84
N SER A 61 -8.36 -14.18 -2.14
CA SER A 61 -9.34 -15.11 -1.54
C SER A 61 -10.74 -14.53 -1.53
N ASP A 62 -11.72 -15.41 -1.70
CA ASP A 62 -13.14 -15.13 -1.53
C ASP A 62 -13.69 -15.85 -0.30
N PRO A 63 -14.86 -15.44 0.24
CA PRO A 63 -15.56 -16.26 1.24
C PRO A 63 -15.88 -17.67 0.71
N PRO A 64 -15.77 -18.75 1.56
CA PRO A 64 -15.52 -18.66 3.01
C PRO A 64 -14.06 -18.49 3.42
N ASP A 65 -13.10 -18.82 2.54
CA ASP A 65 -11.65 -18.82 2.84
C ASP A 65 -11.16 -17.43 3.30
N HIS A 66 -11.58 -16.36 2.62
CA HIS A 66 -11.26 -14.99 3.03
C HIS A 66 -11.64 -14.70 4.49
N LYS A 67 -12.85 -15.11 4.92
CA LYS A 67 -13.31 -14.86 6.29
C LYS A 67 -12.41 -15.55 7.32
N LYS A 68 -11.98 -16.78 7.02
CA LYS A 68 -11.06 -17.54 7.85
C LYS A 68 -9.70 -16.86 7.94
N LEU A 69 -9.06 -16.58 6.79
CA LEU A 69 -7.77 -15.91 6.72
C LEU A 69 -7.79 -14.57 7.46
N ARG A 70 -8.80 -13.73 7.19
CA ARG A 70 -8.94 -12.42 7.82
C ARG A 70 -9.09 -12.51 9.34
N SER A 71 -9.84 -13.49 9.85
CA SER A 71 -10.04 -13.64 11.30
C SER A 71 -8.75 -14.08 12.03
N LEU A 72 -7.88 -14.83 11.36
CA LEU A 72 -6.58 -15.24 11.90
C LEU A 72 -5.58 -14.07 11.88
N VAL A 73 -5.49 -13.36 10.76
CA VAL A 73 -4.61 -12.20 10.58
C VAL A 73 -5.01 -11.03 11.50
N ALA A 74 -6.31 -10.77 11.65
CA ALA A 74 -6.79 -9.67 12.51
C ALA A 74 -6.34 -9.79 13.97
N LYS A 75 -6.07 -11.00 14.47
CA LYS A 75 -5.58 -11.20 15.84
C LYS A 75 -4.17 -10.66 16.08
N VAL A 76 -3.33 -10.64 15.04
CA VAL A 76 -1.95 -10.18 15.13
C VAL A 76 -1.77 -8.72 14.72
N PHE A 77 -2.78 -8.12 14.06
CA PHE A 77 -2.79 -6.71 13.64
C PHE A 77 -3.65 -5.80 14.53
N VAL A 78 -3.86 -6.16 15.78
CA VAL A 78 -4.57 -5.29 16.72
C VAL A 78 -3.69 -4.12 17.16
N PRO A 79 -4.26 -2.91 17.40
CA PRO A 79 -3.48 -1.74 17.81
C PRO A 79 -2.55 -1.97 19.01
N SER A 80 -2.97 -2.79 19.99
CA SER A 80 -2.17 -3.12 21.17
C SER A 80 -0.91 -3.97 20.87
N VAL A 81 -0.86 -4.68 19.75
CA VAL A 81 0.33 -5.39 19.28
C VAL A 81 1.23 -4.44 18.49
N ILE A 82 0.62 -3.68 17.57
CA ILE A 82 1.33 -2.74 16.70
C ILE A 82 2.03 -1.64 17.51
N SER A 83 1.35 -1.08 18.54
CA SER A 83 1.89 0.00 19.37
C SER A 83 3.17 -0.34 20.15
N LYS A 84 3.44 -1.63 20.38
CA LYS A 84 4.71 -2.07 21.00
C LYS A 84 5.94 -1.71 20.17
N HIS A 85 5.77 -1.51 18.86
CA HIS A 85 6.85 -1.17 17.95
C HIS A 85 7.07 0.34 17.79
N ALA A 86 6.24 1.19 18.43
CA ALA A 86 6.28 2.64 18.23
C ALA A 86 7.65 3.27 18.52
N ASP A 87 8.28 2.91 19.65
CA ASP A 87 9.59 3.45 20.03
C ASP A 87 10.70 2.96 19.10
N TRP A 88 10.62 1.70 18.67
CA TRP A 88 11.56 1.15 17.70
C TRP A 88 11.41 1.85 16.33
N ILE A 89 10.18 2.07 15.85
CA ILE A 89 9.90 2.81 14.59
C ILE A 89 10.46 4.24 14.69
N ARG A 90 10.27 4.91 15.83
CA ARG A 90 10.84 6.23 16.08
C ARG A 90 12.36 6.21 15.94
N GLN A 91 13.03 5.26 16.58
CA GLN A 91 14.48 5.12 16.46
C GLN A 91 14.90 4.90 15.00
N GLN A 92 14.18 4.06 14.24
CA GLN A 92 14.49 3.87 12.81
C GLN A 92 14.32 5.15 11.99
N CYS A 93 13.32 5.98 12.29
CA CYS A 93 13.18 7.29 11.63
C CYS A 93 14.38 8.18 11.93
N GLU A 94 14.83 8.25 13.20
CA GLU A 94 16.01 9.02 13.62
C GLU A 94 17.29 8.51 12.95
N ASP A 95 17.52 7.20 12.95
CA ASP A 95 18.68 6.56 12.32
C ASP A 95 18.75 6.81 10.79
N ILE A 96 17.60 7.05 10.14
CA ILE A 96 17.54 7.36 8.72
C ILE A 96 17.74 8.86 8.47
N ILE A 97 17.04 9.74 9.23
CA ILE A 97 17.01 11.17 8.94
C ILE A 97 18.27 11.91 9.43
N ASP A 98 18.79 11.57 10.62
CA ASP A 98 19.87 12.32 11.26
C ASP A 98 21.16 12.41 10.39
N PRO A 99 21.61 11.35 9.69
CA PRO A 99 22.76 11.45 8.78
C PRO A 99 22.55 12.34 7.56
N LEU A 100 21.29 12.67 7.23
CA LEU A 100 20.93 13.49 6.07
C LEU A 100 20.90 14.98 6.40
N LEU A 101 20.81 15.35 7.69
CA LEU A 101 20.61 16.72 8.14
C LEU A 101 21.75 17.67 7.70
N GLU A 102 23.00 17.21 7.75
CA GLU A 102 24.15 18.00 7.35
C GLU A 102 24.18 18.34 5.84
N ARG A 103 23.48 17.54 5.03
CA ARG A 103 23.44 17.71 3.57
C ARG A 103 22.52 18.85 3.15
N GLY A 104 21.50 19.19 3.96
CA GLY A 104 20.46 20.17 3.64
C GLY A 104 19.57 19.76 2.44
N GLU A 105 19.79 18.57 1.89
CA GLU A 105 19.03 18.01 0.78
C GLU A 105 18.99 16.47 0.85
N MET A 106 17.95 15.87 0.26
CA MET A 106 17.82 14.42 0.11
C MET A 106 16.90 14.07 -1.07
N ASP A 107 16.98 12.84 -1.56
CA ASP A 107 15.88 12.24 -2.29
C ASP A 107 14.92 11.61 -1.30
N PHE A 108 13.82 12.30 -0.98
CA PHE A 108 12.88 11.86 0.05
C PHE A 108 12.35 10.42 -0.20
N ILE A 109 12.21 10.02 -1.47
CA ILE A 109 11.75 8.67 -1.81
C ILE A 109 12.80 7.63 -1.43
N HIS A 110 14.02 7.76 -1.96
CA HIS A 110 15.05 6.73 -1.81
C HIS A 110 15.72 6.77 -0.44
N ASP A 111 16.00 7.99 0.08
CA ASP A 111 16.73 8.14 1.32
C ASP A 111 15.85 7.88 2.56
N PHE A 112 14.51 8.11 2.48
CA PHE A 112 13.62 8.00 3.62
C PHE A 112 12.37 7.14 3.39
N ALA A 113 11.51 7.51 2.41
CA ALA A 113 10.18 6.93 2.27
C ALA A 113 10.19 5.42 1.96
N ILE A 114 11.19 4.93 1.23
CA ILE A 114 11.40 3.50 0.98
C ILE A 114 12.09 2.82 2.17
N ALA A 115 13.06 3.48 2.78
CA ALA A 115 13.90 2.86 3.81
C ALA A 115 13.10 2.49 5.07
N LEU A 116 12.22 3.38 5.54
CA LEU A 116 11.46 3.18 6.78
C LEU A 116 10.48 2.00 6.69
N PRO A 117 9.50 1.96 5.75
CA PRO A 117 8.54 0.86 5.70
C PRO A 117 9.18 -0.51 5.45
N ASN A 118 10.30 -0.54 4.71
CA ASN A 118 11.05 -1.77 4.51
C ASN A 118 11.60 -2.32 5.84
N ARG A 119 12.22 -1.46 6.65
CA ARG A 119 12.70 -1.87 7.99
C ARG A 119 11.54 -2.31 8.88
N VAL A 120 10.42 -1.57 8.86
CA VAL A 120 9.26 -1.85 9.72
C VAL A 120 8.64 -3.20 9.39
N ILE A 121 8.34 -3.47 8.12
CA ILE A 121 7.72 -4.77 7.76
C ILE A 121 8.69 -5.93 7.95
N ALA A 122 9.98 -5.75 7.68
CA ALA A 122 11.00 -6.76 7.91
C ALA A 122 11.11 -7.10 9.41
N GLN A 123 11.16 -6.09 10.28
CA GLN A 123 11.16 -6.26 11.73
C GLN A 123 9.92 -7.00 12.24
N LEU A 124 8.74 -6.60 11.78
CA LEU A 124 7.48 -7.24 12.16
C LEU A 124 7.43 -8.73 11.78
N LEU A 125 8.00 -9.08 10.63
CA LEU A 125 8.12 -10.47 10.18
C LEU A 125 9.28 -11.23 10.83
N GLY A 126 10.14 -10.53 11.59
CA GLY A 126 11.32 -11.10 12.24
C GLY A 126 12.45 -11.43 11.27
N ILE A 127 12.54 -10.70 10.13
CA ILE A 127 13.65 -10.80 9.19
C ILE A 127 14.90 -10.20 9.84
N PRO A 128 16.05 -10.94 9.88
CA PRO A 128 17.29 -10.41 10.40
C PRO A 128 17.76 -9.14 9.72
N ALA A 129 18.34 -8.21 10.46
CA ALA A 129 18.75 -6.90 9.93
C ALA A 129 19.79 -7.02 8.80
N GLU A 130 20.64 -8.02 8.84
CA GLU A 130 21.61 -8.34 7.80
C GLU A 130 20.97 -8.70 6.45
N ASP A 131 19.74 -9.20 6.47
CA ASP A 131 19.00 -9.62 5.27
C ASP A 131 18.09 -8.53 4.70
N HIS A 132 17.92 -7.39 5.40
CA HIS A 132 16.99 -6.32 4.98
C HIS A 132 17.32 -5.79 3.57
N GLN A 133 18.60 -5.60 3.24
CA GLN A 133 19.00 -5.14 1.90
C GLN A 133 18.73 -6.16 0.80
N LEU A 134 18.97 -7.43 1.09
CA LEU A 134 18.70 -8.53 0.16
C LEU A 134 17.22 -8.59 -0.17
N VAL A 135 16.38 -8.62 0.86
CA VAL A 135 14.92 -8.66 0.71
C VAL A 135 14.40 -7.42 0.00
N HIS A 136 14.93 -6.22 0.33
CA HIS A 136 14.62 -4.98 -0.37
C HIS A 136 14.93 -5.05 -1.87
N SER A 137 16.06 -5.64 -2.27
CA SER A 137 16.43 -5.79 -3.69
C SER A 137 15.42 -6.63 -4.47
N TRP A 138 14.91 -7.71 -3.87
CA TRP A 138 13.87 -8.54 -4.48
C TRP A 138 12.55 -7.78 -4.64
N VAL A 139 12.12 -7.05 -3.60
CA VAL A 139 10.88 -6.24 -3.67
C VAL A 139 10.98 -5.19 -4.76
N THR A 140 12.07 -4.45 -4.81
CA THR A 140 12.29 -3.44 -5.85
C THR A 140 12.18 -4.03 -7.25
N THR A 141 12.73 -5.24 -7.45
CA THR A 141 12.62 -5.96 -8.73
C THR A 141 11.17 -6.34 -9.06
N ILE A 142 10.39 -6.75 -8.06
CA ILE A 142 8.97 -7.15 -8.26
C ILE A 142 8.09 -5.95 -8.63
N VAL A 143 8.29 -4.81 -7.98
CA VAL A 143 7.42 -3.63 -8.14
C VAL A 143 7.82 -2.74 -9.32
N THR A 144 9.00 -2.96 -9.89
CA THR A 144 9.43 -2.24 -11.11
C THR A 144 8.54 -2.64 -12.28
N ASN A 145 8.08 -1.65 -13.06
CA ASN A 145 7.26 -1.91 -14.23
C ASN A 145 7.99 -2.78 -15.25
N VAL A 146 7.44 -3.94 -15.46
CA VAL A 146 7.90 -4.91 -16.44
C VAL A 146 7.55 -4.43 -17.85
N LYS A 147 8.58 -4.12 -18.65
CA LYS A 147 8.43 -3.70 -20.06
C LYS A 147 8.98 -4.74 -21.03
N THR A 148 9.83 -5.63 -20.56
CA THR A 148 10.50 -6.66 -21.37
C THR A 148 10.30 -8.05 -20.79
N MET A 149 10.49 -9.07 -21.62
CA MET A 149 10.47 -10.47 -21.16
C MET A 149 11.56 -10.77 -20.12
N GLU A 150 12.70 -10.11 -20.23
CA GLU A 150 13.81 -10.26 -19.28
C GLU A 150 13.43 -9.69 -17.90
N GLU A 151 12.83 -8.48 -17.86
CA GLU A 151 12.32 -7.87 -16.63
C GLU A 151 11.20 -8.71 -15.99
N MET A 152 10.34 -9.33 -16.81
CA MET A 152 9.30 -10.23 -16.34
C MET A 152 9.90 -11.49 -15.69
N GLN A 153 10.92 -12.09 -16.32
CA GLN A 153 11.63 -13.23 -15.75
C GLN A 153 12.35 -12.87 -14.45
N ALA A 154 12.98 -11.70 -14.39
CA ALA A 154 13.62 -11.20 -13.16
C ALA A 154 12.61 -11.00 -12.04
N SER A 155 11.42 -10.43 -12.34
CA SER A 155 10.34 -10.26 -11.37
C SER A 155 9.83 -11.61 -10.83
N PHE A 156 9.61 -12.61 -11.69
CA PHE A 156 9.23 -13.95 -11.25
C PHE A 156 10.31 -14.62 -10.40
N ALA A 157 11.59 -14.46 -10.78
CA ALA A 157 12.70 -15.00 -10.01
C ALA A 157 12.79 -14.36 -8.61
N ALA A 158 12.61 -13.05 -8.51
CA ALA A 158 12.59 -12.34 -7.23
C ALA A 158 11.41 -12.77 -6.35
N GLN A 159 10.22 -12.98 -6.92
CA GLN A 159 9.06 -13.52 -6.20
C GLN A 159 9.36 -14.91 -5.62
N GLN A 160 10.00 -15.79 -6.42
CA GLN A 160 10.38 -17.12 -5.93
C GLN A 160 11.41 -17.03 -4.80
N GLN A 161 12.42 -16.15 -4.93
CA GLN A 161 13.45 -15.96 -3.90
C GLN A 161 12.85 -15.48 -2.58
N ILE A 162 11.90 -14.53 -2.60
CA ILE A 162 11.17 -14.09 -1.39
C ILE A 162 10.37 -15.25 -0.80
N ALA A 163 9.63 -16.00 -1.62
CA ALA A 163 8.83 -17.09 -1.13
C ALA A 163 9.70 -18.17 -0.48
N ASP A 164 10.80 -18.57 -1.11
CA ASP A 164 11.75 -19.56 -0.58
C ASP A 164 12.42 -19.09 0.71
N TYR A 165 12.73 -17.79 0.81
CA TYR A 165 13.30 -17.18 2.01
C TYR A 165 12.31 -17.19 3.17
N LEU A 166 11.08 -16.73 2.93
CA LEU A 166 10.03 -16.68 3.95
C LEU A 166 9.57 -18.08 4.37
N ASP A 167 9.56 -19.07 3.45
CA ASP A 167 9.28 -20.46 3.78
C ASP A 167 10.30 -21.01 4.79
N LYS A 168 11.59 -20.77 4.55
CA LYS A 168 12.66 -21.13 5.51
C LYS A 168 12.45 -20.45 6.87
N MET A 169 12.07 -19.17 6.89
CA MET A 169 11.77 -18.48 8.14
C MET A 169 10.58 -19.10 8.86
N VAL A 170 9.52 -19.45 8.15
CA VAL A 170 8.37 -20.15 8.73
C VAL A 170 8.80 -21.46 9.40
N GLU A 171 9.61 -22.28 8.72
CA GLU A 171 10.11 -23.53 9.28
C GLU A 171 11.02 -23.30 10.50
N MET A 172 11.86 -22.28 10.47
CA MET A 172 12.68 -21.89 11.66
C MET A 172 11.78 -21.51 12.84
N ARG A 173 10.70 -20.74 12.62
CA ARG A 173 9.76 -20.32 13.68
C ARG A 173 8.89 -21.47 14.21
N ARG A 174 8.70 -22.54 13.47
CA ARG A 174 8.07 -23.78 13.98
C ARG A 174 8.94 -24.45 15.05
N VAL A 175 10.26 -24.42 14.87
CA VAL A 175 11.22 -25.02 15.79
C VAL A 175 11.50 -24.08 16.96
N GLU A 176 11.71 -22.80 16.69
CA GLU A 176 12.05 -21.77 17.66
C GLU A 176 11.16 -20.53 17.45
N PRO A 177 9.97 -20.46 18.10
CA PRO A 177 9.11 -19.30 18.05
C PRO A 177 9.78 -18.04 18.62
N LYS A 178 9.52 -16.89 17.98
CA LYS A 178 9.99 -15.56 18.43
C LYS A 178 8.80 -14.61 18.60
N ASP A 179 9.05 -13.40 19.11
CA ASP A 179 8.01 -12.37 19.17
C ASP A 179 7.93 -11.63 17.82
N ASP A 180 7.39 -12.32 16.80
CA ASP A 180 7.22 -11.83 15.45
C ASP A 180 5.89 -12.31 14.82
N LEU A 181 5.49 -11.66 13.71
CA LEU A 181 4.23 -11.97 13.04
C LEU A 181 4.16 -13.42 12.52
N ILE A 182 5.27 -13.99 12.07
CA ILE A 182 5.32 -15.39 11.60
C ILE A 182 4.96 -16.32 12.75
N SER A 183 5.58 -16.16 13.91
CA SER A 183 5.31 -16.97 15.12
C SER A 183 3.88 -16.78 15.62
N HIS A 184 3.37 -15.54 15.61
CA HIS A 184 2.00 -15.24 16.00
C HIS A 184 0.98 -15.85 15.04
N LEU A 185 1.24 -15.83 13.73
CA LEU A 185 0.38 -16.48 12.74
C LEU A 185 0.39 -18.01 12.88
N LEU A 186 1.57 -18.60 13.14
CA LEU A 186 1.71 -20.03 13.42
C LEU A 186 0.92 -20.48 14.67
N ALA A 187 0.88 -19.64 15.69
CA ALA A 187 0.13 -19.89 16.93
C ALA A 187 -1.36 -19.55 16.81
N SER A 188 -1.75 -18.79 15.79
CA SER A 188 -3.14 -18.33 15.63
C SER A 188 -4.10 -19.46 15.32
N GLU A 189 -5.22 -19.50 16.06
CA GLU A 189 -6.27 -20.47 15.90
C GLU A 189 -7.65 -19.79 16.01
N VAL A 190 -8.59 -20.16 15.14
CA VAL A 190 -9.98 -19.71 15.17
C VAL A 190 -10.88 -20.94 15.02
N ASN A 191 -11.74 -21.19 16.00
CA ASN A 191 -12.66 -22.35 16.05
C ASN A 191 -11.96 -23.70 15.85
N GLY A 192 -10.76 -23.89 16.39
CA GLY A 192 -9.98 -25.13 16.24
C GLY A 192 -9.21 -25.22 14.91
N GLU A 193 -9.31 -24.22 14.04
CA GLU A 193 -8.62 -24.19 12.77
C GLU A 193 -7.42 -23.24 12.77
N ARG A 194 -6.31 -23.73 12.18
CA ARG A 194 -5.08 -22.97 11.95
C ARG A 194 -4.86 -22.75 10.47
N LEU A 195 -3.93 -21.85 10.13
CA LEU A 195 -3.44 -21.72 8.76
C LEU A 195 -2.72 -23.01 8.35
N ASN A 196 -3.01 -23.53 7.17
CA ASN A 196 -2.14 -24.51 6.53
C ASN A 196 -0.87 -23.84 6.01
N ASN A 197 0.13 -24.59 5.58
CA ASN A 197 1.42 -24.03 5.15
C ASN A 197 1.30 -23.10 3.95
N GLU A 198 0.45 -23.44 2.98
CA GLU A 198 0.24 -22.63 1.78
C GLU A 198 -0.42 -21.28 2.12
N ASP A 199 -1.51 -21.30 2.92
CA ASP A 199 -2.21 -20.11 3.36
C ASP A 199 -1.32 -19.23 4.26
N LEU A 200 -0.49 -19.85 5.11
CA LEU A 200 0.47 -19.14 5.97
C LEU A 200 1.51 -18.42 5.13
N LEU A 201 2.21 -19.15 4.26
CA LEU A 201 3.25 -18.59 3.40
C LEU A 201 2.70 -17.49 2.50
N GLY A 202 1.58 -17.76 1.82
CA GLY A 202 0.93 -16.77 0.97
C GLY A 202 0.50 -15.52 1.76
N THR A 203 0.04 -15.69 3.01
CA THR A 203 -0.29 -14.56 3.88
C THR A 203 0.94 -13.75 4.24
N VAL A 204 2.04 -14.38 4.66
CA VAL A 204 3.30 -13.70 5.03
C VAL A 204 3.87 -12.94 3.84
N VAL A 205 3.94 -13.56 2.65
CA VAL A 205 4.39 -12.90 1.41
C VAL A 205 3.48 -11.74 1.04
N GLY A 206 2.16 -11.94 1.09
CA GLY A 206 1.18 -10.91 0.79
C GLY A 206 1.26 -9.70 1.73
N MET A 207 1.48 -9.93 3.03
CA MET A 207 1.67 -8.87 4.03
C MET A 207 2.95 -8.08 3.77
N PHE A 208 4.04 -8.78 3.47
CA PHE A 208 5.32 -8.14 3.16
C PHE A 208 5.19 -7.19 1.96
N LEU A 209 4.65 -7.69 0.82
CA LEU A 209 4.49 -6.88 -0.38
C LEU A 209 3.52 -5.70 -0.19
N ALA A 210 2.38 -5.94 0.48
CA ALA A 210 1.37 -4.91 0.68
C ALA A 210 1.81 -3.80 1.65
N GLY A 211 2.56 -4.15 2.70
CA GLY A 211 2.97 -3.20 3.75
C GLY A 211 4.11 -2.27 3.31
N PHE A 212 4.99 -2.75 2.44
CA PHE A 212 6.15 -2.00 1.99
C PHE A 212 5.79 -0.86 1.02
N GLU A 213 5.24 -1.21 -0.14
CA GLU A 213 5.12 -0.26 -1.26
C GLU A 213 4.07 0.82 -1.01
N THR A 214 2.96 0.46 -0.39
CA THR A 214 1.86 1.40 -0.15
C THR A 214 2.21 2.45 0.90
N THR A 215 2.94 2.10 1.95
CA THR A 215 3.37 3.05 2.99
C THR A 215 4.50 3.94 2.48
N SER A 216 5.44 3.39 1.70
CA SER A 216 6.46 4.19 1.00
C SER A 216 5.84 5.24 0.09
N SER A 217 4.84 4.83 -0.67
CA SER A 217 4.06 5.72 -1.55
C SER A 217 3.34 6.81 -0.74
N LEU A 218 2.72 6.46 0.39
CA LEU A 218 2.03 7.42 1.26
C LEU A 218 2.99 8.48 1.78
N LEU A 219 4.15 8.09 2.31
CA LEU A 219 5.17 9.03 2.80
C LEU A 219 5.65 9.98 1.70
N GLY A 220 5.92 9.45 0.50
CA GLY A 220 6.30 10.24 -0.66
C GLY A 220 5.20 11.22 -1.10
N ASN A 221 3.95 10.77 -1.13
CA ASN A 221 2.79 11.58 -1.49
C ASN A 221 2.55 12.71 -0.48
N ILE A 222 2.79 12.47 0.82
CA ILE A 222 2.71 13.50 1.86
C ILE A 222 3.81 14.55 1.65
N ALA A 223 5.06 14.13 1.48
CA ALA A 223 6.17 15.06 1.27
C ALA A 223 5.96 15.92 0.01
N TYR A 224 5.49 15.30 -1.08
CA TYR A 224 5.11 16.00 -2.31
C TYR A 224 4.00 17.02 -2.03
N THR A 225 2.96 16.63 -1.29
CA THR A 225 1.84 17.52 -0.92
C THR A 225 2.35 18.70 -0.10
N PHE A 226 3.18 18.47 0.90
CA PHE A 226 3.74 19.53 1.74
C PHE A 226 4.64 20.48 0.96
N CYS A 227 5.37 20.01 -0.05
CA CYS A 227 6.13 20.89 -0.94
C CYS A 227 5.23 21.81 -1.80
N HIS A 228 4.01 21.36 -2.16
CA HIS A 228 3.06 22.14 -2.98
C HIS A 228 2.09 22.97 -2.13
N HIS A 229 1.90 22.58 -0.88
CA HIS A 229 1.00 23.19 0.10
C HIS A 229 1.76 23.44 1.41
N PRO A 230 2.75 24.35 1.41
CA PRO A 230 3.55 24.64 2.62
C PRO A 230 2.66 25.10 3.78
N GLU A 231 1.54 25.77 3.50
CA GLU A 231 0.54 26.15 4.50
C GLU A 231 -0.09 24.95 5.24
N VAL A 232 -0.15 23.77 4.62
CA VAL A 232 -0.63 22.54 5.24
C VAL A 232 0.42 21.97 6.18
N LEU A 233 1.70 22.04 5.80
CA LEU A 233 2.80 21.65 6.68
C LEU A 233 2.86 22.58 7.91
N ASP A 234 2.77 23.89 7.72
CA ASP A 234 2.76 24.87 8.81
C ASP A 234 1.58 24.59 9.75
N HIS A 235 0.38 24.35 9.19
CA HIS A 235 -0.79 23.97 9.98
C HIS A 235 -0.55 22.66 10.78
N TYR A 236 0.02 21.62 10.15
CA TYR A 236 0.32 20.35 10.84
C TYR A 236 1.29 20.55 12.01
N LEU A 237 2.29 21.44 11.85
CA LEU A 237 3.26 21.71 12.90
C LEU A 237 2.63 22.40 14.11
N ASP A 238 1.65 23.28 13.87
CA ASP A 238 0.91 24.00 14.93
C ASP A 238 -0.25 23.17 15.51
N HIS A 239 -0.82 22.26 14.71
CA HIS A 239 -2.01 21.45 15.00
C HIS A 239 -1.80 19.98 14.63
N PRO A 240 -0.89 19.25 15.32
CA PRO A 240 -0.60 17.85 15.02
C PRO A 240 -1.80 16.90 15.27
N GLU A 241 -2.81 17.34 16.01
CA GLU A 241 -4.09 16.64 16.20
C GLU A 241 -4.89 16.48 14.91
N ASP A 242 -4.68 17.33 13.90
CA ASP A 242 -5.32 17.25 12.58
C ASP A 242 -4.67 16.24 11.64
N PHE A 243 -3.70 15.46 12.14
CA PHE A 243 -2.97 14.42 11.36
C PHE A 243 -3.92 13.55 10.54
N ASP A 244 -4.95 12.98 11.15
CA ASP A 244 -5.88 12.08 10.46
C ASP A 244 -6.60 12.76 9.29
N ASN A 245 -7.01 14.00 9.44
CA ASN A 245 -7.69 14.76 8.40
C ASN A 245 -6.75 15.06 7.22
N ILE A 246 -5.53 15.48 7.52
CA ILE A 246 -4.50 15.77 6.51
C ILE A 246 -4.16 14.51 5.72
N ILE A 247 -3.87 13.40 6.40
CA ILE A 247 -3.50 12.14 5.74
C ILE A 247 -4.65 11.56 4.92
N ASN A 248 -5.88 11.63 5.41
CA ASN A 248 -7.04 11.16 4.66
C ASN A 248 -7.24 11.97 3.37
N GLU A 249 -6.97 13.30 3.40
CA GLU A 249 -7.06 14.12 2.18
C GLU A 249 -5.89 13.85 1.23
N VAL A 250 -4.66 13.66 1.73
CA VAL A 250 -3.54 13.20 0.90
C VAL A 250 -3.90 11.88 0.20
N LEU A 251 -4.42 10.91 0.95
CA LEU A 251 -4.85 9.62 0.42
C LEU A 251 -6.01 9.75 -0.59
N ARG A 252 -6.94 10.68 -0.38
CA ARG A 252 -8.01 10.93 -1.35
C ARG A 252 -7.47 11.44 -2.68
N VAL A 253 -6.59 12.44 -2.64
CA VAL A 253 -6.01 13.07 -3.84
C VAL A 253 -4.97 12.16 -4.51
N LEU A 254 -4.11 11.54 -3.72
CA LEU A 254 -3.01 10.67 -4.16
C LEU A 254 -3.09 9.32 -3.43
N PRO A 255 -4.10 8.48 -3.72
CA PRO A 255 -4.24 7.18 -3.06
C PRO A 255 -3.03 6.30 -3.37
N SER A 256 -2.38 5.72 -2.35
CA SER A 256 -1.23 4.82 -2.55
C SER A 256 -1.59 3.68 -3.52
N ALA A 257 -2.72 3.01 -3.33
CA ALA A 257 -3.28 2.10 -4.32
C ALA A 257 -4.07 2.91 -5.37
N LYS A 258 -3.57 2.96 -6.60
CA LYS A 258 -4.17 3.70 -7.71
C LYS A 258 -5.40 3.02 -8.29
N SER A 259 -5.33 1.70 -8.38
CA SER A 259 -6.44 0.86 -8.83
C SER A 259 -6.49 -0.47 -8.10
N MET A 260 -7.65 -1.14 -8.19
CA MET A 260 -7.88 -2.50 -7.71
C MET A 260 -8.56 -3.34 -8.79
N THR A 261 -8.37 -4.66 -8.73
CA THR A 261 -8.95 -5.58 -9.71
C THR A 261 -10.03 -6.44 -9.09
N ARG A 262 -11.06 -6.78 -9.87
CA ARG A 262 -12.06 -7.81 -9.60
C ARG A 262 -12.31 -8.65 -10.84
N VAL A 263 -12.92 -9.82 -10.66
CA VAL A 263 -13.40 -10.68 -11.73
C VAL A 263 -14.90 -10.96 -11.52
N ALA A 264 -15.70 -10.82 -12.57
CA ALA A 264 -17.13 -11.10 -12.51
C ALA A 264 -17.40 -12.61 -12.31
N LYS A 265 -18.21 -12.97 -11.30
CA LYS A 265 -18.55 -14.36 -10.97
C LYS A 265 -19.66 -14.92 -11.85
N HIS A 266 -20.48 -14.08 -12.41
CA HIS A 266 -21.61 -14.39 -13.29
C HIS A 266 -21.89 -13.22 -14.23
N ASP A 267 -22.76 -13.43 -15.21
CA ASP A 267 -23.25 -12.36 -16.08
C ASP A 267 -24.04 -11.36 -15.24
N LEU A 268 -23.77 -10.09 -15.42
CA LEU A 268 -24.46 -9.01 -14.70
C LEU A 268 -24.49 -7.71 -15.50
N GLU A 269 -25.33 -6.79 -15.06
CA GLU A 269 -25.37 -5.43 -15.60
C GLU A 269 -24.75 -4.45 -14.60
N LEU A 270 -23.83 -3.59 -15.06
CA LEU A 270 -23.27 -2.49 -14.29
C LEU A 270 -23.32 -1.21 -15.11
N HIS A 271 -24.03 -0.22 -14.63
CA HIS A 271 -24.22 1.06 -15.32
C HIS A 271 -24.68 0.91 -16.80
N GLY A 272 -25.66 0.02 -17.05
CA GLY A 272 -26.19 -0.29 -18.39
C GLY A 272 -25.25 -1.14 -19.27
N GLN A 273 -24.06 -1.48 -18.81
CA GLN A 273 -23.12 -2.35 -19.53
C GLN A 273 -23.30 -3.82 -19.15
N GLN A 274 -23.26 -4.70 -20.15
CA GLN A 274 -23.40 -6.14 -19.96
C GLN A 274 -22.03 -6.77 -19.70
N ILE A 275 -21.74 -7.05 -18.43
CA ILE A 275 -20.49 -7.69 -17.97
C ILE A 275 -20.69 -9.20 -17.95
N LYS A 276 -19.77 -9.94 -18.55
CA LYS A 276 -19.83 -11.39 -18.63
C LYS A 276 -19.05 -12.04 -17.50
N LYS A 277 -19.47 -13.25 -17.12
CA LYS A 277 -18.73 -14.09 -16.21
C LYS A 277 -17.30 -14.27 -16.69
N GLY A 278 -16.35 -14.00 -15.79
CA GLY A 278 -14.91 -14.07 -16.08
C GLY A 278 -14.30 -12.78 -16.60
N ASP A 279 -15.11 -11.76 -16.90
CA ASP A 279 -14.58 -10.45 -17.26
C ASP A 279 -13.80 -9.83 -16.09
N TYR A 280 -12.70 -9.20 -16.43
CA TYR A 280 -11.89 -8.44 -15.49
C TYR A 280 -12.39 -7.01 -15.38
N LEU A 281 -12.38 -6.48 -14.16
CA LEU A 281 -12.73 -5.08 -13.87
C LEU A 281 -11.54 -4.42 -13.18
N ASN A 282 -11.08 -3.30 -13.73
CA ASN A 282 -10.06 -2.43 -13.12
C ASN A 282 -10.75 -1.21 -12.51
N ILE A 283 -10.73 -1.11 -11.19
CA ILE A 283 -11.40 -0.07 -10.42
C ILE A 283 -10.38 1.03 -10.12
N TRP A 284 -10.51 2.20 -10.75
CA TRP A 284 -9.64 3.33 -10.56
C TRP A 284 -9.98 4.11 -9.30
N LEU A 285 -9.34 3.77 -8.17
CA LEU A 285 -9.55 4.46 -6.88
C LEU A 285 -9.25 5.95 -6.98
N ILE A 286 -8.18 6.30 -7.70
CA ILE A 286 -7.81 7.69 -7.94
C ILE A 286 -8.94 8.46 -8.67
N ALA A 287 -9.60 7.85 -9.64
CA ALA A 287 -10.72 8.48 -10.34
C ALA A 287 -11.97 8.58 -9.47
N ALA A 288 -12.29 7.51 -8.71
CA ALA A 288 -13.42 7.46 -7.80
C ALA A 288 -13.28 8.49 -6.67
N ASN A 289 -12.08 8.68 -6.13
CA ASN A 289 -11.79 9.67 -5.10
C ASN A 289 -11.82 11.13 -5.62
N HIS A 290 -11.85 11.33 -6.93
CA HIS A 290 -12.03 12.64 -7.59
C HIS A 290 -13.43 12.78 -8.21
N ASP A 291 -14.40 12.00 -7.75
CA ASP A 291 -15.77 12.09 -8.25
C ASP A 291 -16.48 13.33 -7.67
N PRO A 292 -16.87 14.33 -8.51
CA PRO A 292 -17.53 15.56 -8.02
C PRO A 292 -18.93 15.31 -7.44
N GLU A 293 -19.56 14.17 -7.75
CA GLU A 293 -20.84 13.80 -7.14
C GLU A 293 -20.67 13.46 -5.65
N VAL A 294 -19.46 13.06 -5.23
CA VAL A 294 -19.14 12.72 -3.84
C VAL A 294 -18.25 13.78 -3.20
N PHE A 295 -17.24 14.26 -3.92
CA PHE A 295 -16.27 15.23 -3.42
C PHE A 295 -16.40 16.55 -4.20
N PRO A 296 -17.14 17.55 -3.72
CA PRO A 296 -17.21 18.87 -4.34
C PRO A 296 -15.80 19.47 -4.51
N GLU A 297 -15.53 20.14 -5.66
CA GLU A 297 -14.19 20.63 -6.01
C GLU A 297 -13.10 19.56 -5.81
N PRO A 298 -13.18 18.41 -6.52
CA PRO A 298 -12.40 17.22 -6.18
C PRO A 298 -10.89 17.41 -6.36
N ASP A 299 -10.48 18.32 -7.22
CA ASP A 299 -9.06 18.62 -7.50
C ASP A 299 -8.44 19.59 -6.46
N LYS A 300 -9.28 20.23 -5.63
CA LYS A 300 -8.81 21.07 -4.53
C LYS A 300 -8.39 20.21 -3.35
N PHE A 301 -7.16 20.41 -2.88
CA PHE A 301 -6.71 19.85 -1.62
C PHE A 301 -7.38 20.60 -0.45
N ASP A 302 -8.17 19.92 0.36
CA ASP A 302 -8.88 20.50 1.50
C ASP A 302 -9.03 19.45 2.62
N PHE A 303 -8.11 19.42 3.55
CA PHE A 303 -8.12 18.46 4.66
C PHE A 303 -9.25 18.68 5.68
N ARG A 304 -10.03 19.77 5.54
CA ARG A 304 -11.21 20.04 6.38
C ARG A 304 -12.52 19.50 5.78
N ARG A 305 -12.44 18.70 4.71
CA ARG A 305 -13.63 18.07 4.10
C ARG A 305 -14.38 17.23 5.13
N PRO A 306 -15.72 17.32 5.19
CA PRO A 306 -16.50 16.53 6.16
C PRO A 306 -16.67 15.07 5.75
N ASN A 307 -16.35 14.70 4.51
CA ASN A 307 -16.67 13.42 3.90
C ASN A 307 -15.46 12.54 3.59
N HIS A 308 -14.36 12.68 4.33
CA HIS A 308 -13.17 11.82 4.18
C HIS A 308 -13.48 10.32 4.26
N ALA A 309 -14.51 9.93 5.02
CA ALA A 309 -14.93 8.53 5.16
C ALA A 309 -15.45 7.91 3.86
N GLU A 310 -15.80 8.72 2.86
CA GLU A 310 -16.19 8.23 1.53
C GLU A 310 -14.98 7.86 0.65
N SER A 311 -13.76 8.23 1.04
CA SER A 311 -12.55 7.87 0.28
C SER A 311 -12.39 6.36 0.17
N LEU A 312 -12.12 5.87 -1.03
CA LEU A 312 -11.89 4.47 -1.33
C LEU A 312 -10.40 4.07 -1.29
N SER A 313 -9.53 4.91 -0.76
CA SER A 313 -8.07 4.70 -0.76
C SER A 313 -7.62 3.45 -0.03
N PHE A 314 -8.38 3.03 0.98
CA PHE A 314 -8.17 1.77 1.69
C PHE A 314 -9.09 0.63 1.21
N GLY A 315 -9.72 0.79 0.04
CA GLY A 315 -10.71 -0.14 -0.48
C GLY A 315 -12.07 -0.02 0.22
N HIS A 316 -12.94 -1.01 -0.01
CA HIS A 316 -14.29 -1.08 0.56
C HIS A 316 -14.73 -2.53 0.75
N GLY A 317 -15.70 -2.76 1.65
CA GLY A 317 -16.29 -4.08 1.90
C GLY A 317 -15.38 -5.01 2.70
N ILE A 318 -15.49 -6.30 2.44
CA ILE A 318 -14.77 -7.34 3.20
C ILE A 318 -13.25 -7.26 3.05
N HIS A 319 -12.75 -6.69 1.95
CA HIS A 319 -11.33 -6.48 1.67
C HIS A 319 -10.82 -5.08 2.08
N TYR A 320 -11.58 -4.32 2.88
CA TYR A 320 -11.06 -3.09 3.46
C TYR A 320 -9.70 -3.33 4.15
N CYS A 321 -8.73 -2.46 3.92
CA CYS A 321 -7.35 -2.66 4.33
C CYS A 321 -7.23 -2.91 5.84
N PHE A 322 -6.64 -4.02 6.22
CA PHE A 322 -6.41 -4.34 7.64
C PHE A 322 -5.12 -3.68 8.19
N GLY A 323 -4.23 -3.23 7.31
CA GLY A 323 -2.98 -2.54 7.65
C GLY A 323 -3.14 -1.07 8.05
N VAL A 324 -4.36 -0.49 7.99
CA VAL A 324 -4.61 0.94 8.30
C VAL A 324 -4.00 1.39 9.62
N PRO A 325 -4.16 0.66 10.74
CA PRO A 325 -3.58 1.09 12.02
C PRO A 325 -2.05 1.19 11.98
N LEU A 326 -1.38 0.24 11.33
CA LEU A 326 0.09 0.25 11.19
C LEU A 326 0.54 1.40 10.28
N ALA A 327 -0.06 1.53 9.09
CA ALA A 327 0.30 2.56 8.13
C ALA A 327 0.14 3.97 8.72
N LYS A 328 -0.95 4.22 9.46
CA LYS A 328 -1.18 5.51 10.11
C LYS A 328 -0.19 5.76 11.25
N MET A 329 0.04 4.78 12.12
CA MET A 329 0.99 4.92 13.22
C MET A 329 2.43 5.17 12.71
N GLU A 330 2.87 4.40 11.74
CA GLU A 330 4.18 4.55 11.11
C GLU A 330 4.34 5.93 10.47
N THR A 331 3.34 6.36 9.70
CA THR A 331 3.32 7.69 9.08
C THR A 331 3.34 8.81 10.12
N GLU A 332 2.54 8.71 11.17
CA GLU A 332 2.48 9.71 12.25
C GLU A 332 3.83 9.85 12.95
N ILE A 333 4.47 8.72 13.28
CA ILE A 333 5.80 8.72 13.90
C ILE A 333 6.82 9.33 12.94
N ALA A 334 6.80 8.93 11.66
CA ALA A 334 7.71 9.44 10.64
C ALA A 334 7.60 10.97 10.50
N LEU A 335 6.39 11.50 10.38
CA LEU A 335 6.17 12.94 10.24
C LEU A 335 6.63 13.71 11.50
N LYS A 336 6.32 13.19 12.70
CA LYS A 336 6.77 13.80 13.96
C LYS A 336 8.29 13.86 14.06
N VAL A 337 9.00 12.78 13.69
CA VAL A 337 10.46 12.74 13.72
C VAL A 337 11.05 13.65 12.66
N VAL A 338 10.67 13.48 11.39
CA VAL A 338 11.21 14.26 10.27
C VAL A 338 11.00 15.76 10.52
N PHE A 339 9.79 16.19 10.81
CA PHE A 339 9.47 17.61 10.98
C PHE A 339 9.79 18.17 12.37
N SER A 340 10.33 17.37 13.29
CA SER A 340 11.06 17.90 14.45
C SER A 340 12.50 18.29 14.11
N ARG A 341 13.07 17.79 13.00
CA ARG A 341 14.47 17.98 12.56
C ARG A 341 14.61 18.99 11.43
N ILE A 342 13.61 19.06 10.53
CA ILE A 342 13.69 19.88 9.30
C ILE A 342 12.54 20.87 9.20
N ARG A 343 12.77 21.95 8.45
CA ARG A 343 11.80 22.99 8.06
C ARG A 343 12.02 23.36 6.59
N ASP A 344 11.14 24.20 6.06
CA ASP A 344 11.24 24.77 4.70
C ASP A 344 11.40 23.71 3.61
N LEU A 345 10.67 22.58 3.75
CA LEU A 345 10.72 21.51 2.77
C LEU A 345 10.28 22.00 1.39
N ARG A 346 11.15 21.89 0.38
CA ARG A 346 10.89 22.35 -0.99
C ARG A 346 11.46 21.37 -2.01
N ILE A 347 10.76 21.20 -3.14
CA ILE A 347 11.33 20.49 -4.28
C ILE A 347 12.58 21.24 -4.76
N LYS A 348 13.66 20.51 -4.99
CA LYS A 348 14.92 21.08 -5.50
C LYS A 348 14.70 21.74 -6.85
N GLU A 349 15.19 22.97 -7.03
CA GLU A 349 15.02 23.73 -8.27
C GLU A 349 15.61 23.00 -9.49
N GLY A 350 14.94 23.15 -10.64
CA GLY A 350 15.37 22.58 -11.91
C GLY A 350 15.15 21.07 -12.05
N VAL A 351 14.53 20.41 -11.07
CA VAL A 351 14.22 18.97 -11.13
C VAL A 351 12.79 18.76 -11.62
N LYS A 352 12.64 17.92 -12.66
CA LYS A 352 11.32 17.41 -13.08
C LYS A 352 10.92 16.24 -12.18
N ILE A 353 9.79 16.37 -11.53
CA ILE A 353 9.21 15.27 -10.74
C ILE A 353 8.44 14.34 -11.68
N GLU A 354 8.73 13.06 -11.59
CA GLU A 354 8.07 12.03 -12.40
C GLU A 354 7.35 11.04 -11.51
N MET A 355 6.08 10.82 -11.83
CA MET A 355 5.32 9.78 -11.15
C MET A 355 5.82 8.39 -11.54
N THR A 356 5.71 7.45 -10.62
CA THR A 356 5.95 6.04 -10.91
C THR A 356 5.02 5.59 -12.03
N PRO A 357 5.55 5.04 -13.14
CA PRO A 357 4.73 4.58 -14.26
C PRO A 357 4.04 3.25 -13.88
N SER A 358 3.04 3.31 -13.02
CA SER A 358 2.28 2.17 -12.52
C SER A 358 0.78 2.39 -12.69
N THR A 359 0.07 1.33 -13.04
CA THR A 359 -1.39 1.29 -13.04
C THR A 359 -1.97 0.96 -11.65
N ILE A 360 -1.12 0.49 -10.72
CA ILE A 360 -1.55 -0.03 -9.41
C ILE A 360 -1.21 0.94 -8.29
N ILE A 361 -0.04 1.60 -8.37
CA ILE A 361 0.50 2.47 -7.32
C ILE A 361 0.57 3.91 -7.80
N THR A 362 0.21 4.84 -6.91
CA THR A 362 0.43 6.27 -7.08
C THR A 362 1.62 6.69 -6.23
N GLY A 363 2.70 7.10 -6.85
CA GLY A 363 3.91 7.53 -6.16
C GLY A 363 4.87 8.21 -7.13
N PHE A 364 6.07 8.49 -6.66
CA PHE A 364 7.09 9.19 -7.43
C PHE A 364 8.34 8.31 -7.55
N THR A 365 9.00 8.38 -8.71
CA THR A 365 10.26 7.64 -8.92
C THR A 365 11.38 8.21 -8.06
N LYS A 366 11.37 9.52 -7.83
CA LYS A 366 12.26 10.27 -6.95
C LYS A 366 11.60 11.58 -6.54
N LEU A 367 11.98 12.08 -5.38
CA LEU A 367 11.55 13.39 -4.88
C LEU A 367 12.74 14.13 -4.25
N PRO A 368 13.62 14.72 -5.06
CA PRO A 368 14.73 15.53 -4.54
C PRO A 368 14.17 16.78 -3.87
N VAL A 369 14.49 16.94 -2.60
CA VAL A 369 14.05 18.07 -1.78
C VAL A 369 15.24 18.76 -1.11
N THR A 370 15.07 20.04 -0.83
CA THR A 370 15.93 20.84 0.04
C THR A 370 15.16 21.21 1.31
N PHE A 371 15.87 21.42 2.39
CA PHE A 371 15.29 21.78 3.69
C PHE A 371 16.30 22.55 4.55
N SER A 372 15.81 23.26 5.55
CA SER A 372 16.61 23.80 6.64
C SER A 372 16.52 22.89 7.86
N THR A 373 17.59 22.81 8.65
CA THR A 373 17.61 22.03 9.90
C THR A 373 17.11 22.88 11.07
N VAL A 374 16.35 22.24 11.94
CA VAL A 374 15.96 22.84 13.23
C VAL A 374 17.14 22.68 14.19
N ASN A 375 17.69 23.79 14.68
CA ASN A 375 18.69 23.75 15.74
C ASN A 375 18.04 23.23 17.04
N VAL A 376 18.29 21.98 17.36
CA VAL A 376 17.76 21.30 18.59
C VAL A 376 18.47 21.81 19.86
N TYR A 377 19.42 22.77 19.72
CA TYR A 377 20.26 23.30 20.81
C TYR A 377 19.91 24.73 21.23
N GLN A 378 18.65 25.17 21.09
CA GLN A 378 18.19 26.40 21.73
C GLN A 378 17.10 26.15 22.74
#